data_36cfb5aa453f3c90974908759ced5048
#
_entry.id   36cfb5aa453f3c90974908759ced5048
#
_cell.length_a   1.000
_cell.length_b   1.000
_cell.length_c   1.000
_cell.angle_alpha   90.00
_cell.angle_beta   90.00
_cell.angle_gamma   90.00
#
_symmetry.space_group_name_H-M   'P 1'
#
loop_
_entity.id
_entity.type
_entity.pdbx_description
1 polymer ?
#
loop_
_entity_poly.entity_id
_entity_poly.type
_entity_poly.pdbx_seq_one_letter_code
_entity_poly.pdbx_strand_id
1 'polypeptide(L)'
;MRLPFEKQWLVPDHPPFEPDCFVIPSYALKDHSTPTKPTIAEIELAADWWRRFPHASLIMCTGDNQRLGITNASVMAAYAVRLGVPSANVIEEDQSLNTYENLYYAQKIIQERNFRQPTLVTLDLYTRRAVATARKMGWTDFYWLSAYSRGEPAYGYKWIQTHSRFTLYLYEVLAMVYSKLVGWV
;
A
#
# COMPACT_ATOMS: atom_id res chain seq x y z
N MET A 1 2.55 12.55 16.38
CA MET A 1 2.54 11.87 17.70
C MET A 1 1.66 10.63 17.55
N ARG A 2 2.14 9.46 17.96
CA ARG A 2 1.35 8.22 17.97
C ARG A 2 0.31 8.26 19.07
N LEU A 3 -0.86 7.64 18.84
CA LEU A 3 -1.90 7.54 19.87
C LEU A 3 -1.54 6.44 20.88
N PRO A 4 -1.88 6.57 22.17
CA PRO A 4 -1.45 5.61 23.20
C PRO A 4 -1.91 4.16 22.93
N PHE A 5 -3.09 3.99 22.32
CA PHE A 5 -3.71 2.69 22.04
C PHE A 5 -3.22 2.04 20.71
N GLU A 6 -2.50 2.77 19.87
CA GLU A 6 -1.98 2.22 18.59
C GLU A 6 -0.96 1.11 18.80
N LYS A 7 -0.17 1.16 19.88
CA LYS A 7 0.94 0.22 20.10
C LYS A 7 0.52 -1.25 20.00
N GLN A 8 -0.67 -1.58 20.49
CA GLN A 8 -1.20 -2.95 20.44
C GLN A 8 -1.72 -3.33 19.05
N TRP A 9 -2.00 -2.33 18.22
CA TRP A 9 -2.48 -2.52 16.85
C TRP A 9 -1.33 -2.73 15.85
N LEU A 10 -0.22 -2.01 16.04
CA LEU A 10 0.91 -2.03 15.11
C LEU A 10 1.55 -3.41 15.03
N VAL A 11 2.00 -3.76 13.82
CA VAL A 11 2.77 -4.97 13.55
C VAL A 11 4.21 -4.54 13.30
N PRO A 12 5.20 -5.13 13.97
CA PRO A 12 6.61 -4.87 13.68
C PRO A 12 6.94 -5.16 12.21
N ASP A 13 7.81 -4.37 11.62
CA ASP A 13 8.32 -4.64 10.28
C ASP A 13 9.00 -5.99 10.21
N HIS A 14 8.90 -6.62 9.04
CA HIS A 14 9.64 -7.83 8.67
C HIS A 14 10.41 -7.51 7.38
N PRO A 15 11.58 -6.86 7.50
CA PRO A 15 12.30 -6.36 6.35
C PRO A 15 12.90 -7.50 5.51
N PRO A 16 12.93 -7.36 4.18
CA PRO A 16 13.57 -8.32 3.29
C PRO A 16 15.10 -8.22 3.39
N PHE A 17 15.77 -9.31 3.02
CA PHE A 17 17.22 -9.27 2.86
C PHE A 17 17.62 -8.70 1.49
N GLU A 18 16.98 -9.16 0.42
CA GLU A 18 17.29 -8.76 -0.96
C GLU A 18 15.98 -8.66 -1.78
N PRO A 19 15.20 -7.58 -1.59
CA PRO A 19 13.91 -7.44 -2.25
C PRO A 19 14.06 -7.32 -3.76
N ASP A 20 13.21 -8.02 -4.50
CA ASP A 20 13.12 -7.95 -5.96
C ASP A 20 11.85 -7.23 -6.43
N CYS A 21 10.85 -7.09 -5.56
CA CYS A 21 9.73 -6.17 -5.80
C CYS A 21 9.12 -5.62 -4.51
N PHE A 22 8.56 -4.42 -4.63
CA PHE A 22 7.77 -3.76 -3.60
C PHE A 22 6.32 -3.64 -4.09
N VAL A 23 5.37 -4.07 -3.28
CA VAL A 23 3.93 -3.95 -3.54
C VAL A 23 3.38 -2.81 -2.69
N ILE A 24 2.89 -1.77 -3.35
CA ILE A 24 2.43 -0.53 -2.71
C ILE A 24 0.94 -0.33 -3.00
N PRO A 25 0.02 -0.82 -2.14
CA PRO A 25 -1.40 -0.51 -2.26
C PRO A 25 -1.66 0.95 -1.94
N SER A 26 -2.45 1.63 -2.77
CA SER A 26 -2.80 3.03 -2.51
C SER A 26 -3.73 3.14 -1.29
N TYR A 27 -3.45 4.12 -0.44
CA TYR A 27 -4.42 4.50 0.57
C TYR A 27 -5.52 5.40 -0.02
N ALA A 28 -5.15 6.53 -0.66
CA ALA A 28 -6.06 7.42 -1.36
C ALA A 28 -5.33 8.51 -2.17
N LEU A 29 -6.06 9.16 -3.08
CA LEU A 29 -5.63 10.39 -3.76
C LEU A 29 -6.30 11.61 -3.14
N LYS A 30 -5.60 12.74 -3.19
CA LYS A 30 -6.10 14.07 -2.81
C LYS A 30 -6.87 14.72 -3.95
N ASP A 31 -6.40 14.53 -5.17
CA ASP A 31 -6.96 14.99 -6.44
C ASP A 31 -6.47 14.11 -7.60
N HIS A 32 -6.77 14.51 -8.85
CA HIS A 32 -6.40 13.78 -10.08
C HIS A 32 -4.89 13.61 -10.30
N SER A 33 -4.04 14.31 -9.58
CA SER A 33 -2.58 14.34 -9.83
C SER A 33 -1.74 14.14 -8.57
N THR A 34 -2.37 14.15 -7.39
CA THR A 34 -1.67 14.20 -6.11
C THR A 34 -2.12 13.08 -5.19
N PRO A 35 -1.21 12.19 -4.78
CA PRO A 35 -1.50 11.24 -3.70
C PRO A 35 -1.67 11.98 -2.36
N THR A 36 -2.44 11.41 -1.44
CA THR A 36 -2.48 11.90 -0.05
C THR A 36 -1.16 11.64 0.67
N LYS A 37 -0.89 12.37 1.77
CA LYS A 37 0.29 12.11 2.62
C LYS A 37 0.44 10.67 3.08
N PRO A 38 -0.64 9.93 3.43
CA PRO A 38 -0.56 8.49 3.66
C PRO A 38 0.07 7.75 2.48
N THR A 39 -0.46 7.91 1.28
CA THR A 39 0.05 7.25 0.07
C THR A 39 1.46 7.72 -0.30
N ILE A 40 1.76 9.02 -0.14
CA ILE A 40 3.11 9.56 -0.34
C ILE A 40 4.12 8.87 0.57
N ALA A 41 3.80 8.69 1.85
CA ALA A 41 4.70 8.04 2.80
C ALA A 41 5.03 6.59 2.42
N GLU A 42 4.06 5.86 1.85
CA GLU A 42 4.27 4.50 1.32
C GLU A 42 5.22 4.53 0.11
N ILE A 43 4.99 5.43 -0.85
CA ILE A 43 5.82 5.54 -2.06
C ILE A 43 7.25 5.98 -1.70
N GLU A 44 7.41 6.96 -0.82
CA GLU A 44 8.73 7.45 -0.38
C GLU A 44 9.52 6.34 0.32
N LEU A 45 8.90 5.56 1.21
CA LEU A 45 9.54 4.42 1.84
C LEU A 45 9.98 3.37 0.81
N ALA A 46 9.14 3.05 -0.16
CA ALA A 46 9.49 2.11 -1.23
C ALA A 46 10.64 2.65 -2.10
N ALA A 47 10.64 3.94 -2.44
CA ALA A 47 11.70 4.58 -3.22
C ALA A 47 13.03 4.62 -2.43
N ASP A 48 13.00 4.83 -1.12
CA ASP A 48 14.19 4.79 -0.26
C ASP A 48 14.81 3.39 -0.20
N TRP A 49 13.99 2.35 -0.16
CA TRP A 49 14.46 0.98 -0.27
C TRP A 49 14.95 0.66 -1.67
N TRP A 50 14.25 1.11 -2.72
CA TRP A 50 14.67 0.92 -4.11
C TRP A 50 16.05 1.51 -4.38
N ARG A 51 16.42 2.67 -3.81
CA ARG A 51 17.77 3.25 -3.98
C ARG A 51 18.88 2.31 -3.49
N ARG A 52 18.59 1.43 -2.55
CA ARG A 52 19.54 0.40 -2.06
C ARG A 52 19.49 -0.87 -2.92
N PHE A 53 18.36 -1.14 -3.55
CA PHE A 53 18.10 -2.31 -4.39
C PHE A 53 17.54 -1.90 -5.75
N PRO A 54 18.35 -1.25 -6.63
CA PRO A 54 17.84 -0.60 -7.86
C PRO A 54 17.39 -1.59 -8.94
N HIS A 55 17.61 -2.88 -8.75
CA HIS A 55 17.07 -3.94 -9.61
C HIS A 55 15.61 -4.28 -9.29
N ALA A 56 15.12 -3.91 -8.10
CA ALA A 56 13.76 -4.20 -7.69
C ALA A 56 12.72 -3.41 -8.52
N SER A 57 11.53 -3.99 -8.66
CA SER A 57 10.38 -3.31 -9.26
C SER A 57 9.44 -2.76 -8.18
N LEU A 58 8.74 -1.65 -8.49
CA LEU A 58 7.67 -1.10 -7.66
C LEU A 58 6.33 -1.40 -8.32
N ILE A 59 5.46 -2.16 -7.66
CA ILE A 59 4.11 -2.46 -8.11
C ILE A 59 3.16 -1.50 -7.42
N MET A 60 2.72 -0.47 -8.15
CA MET A 60 1.74 0.51 -7.67
C MET A 60 0.35 -0.05 -7.89
N CYS A 61 -0.38 -0.29 -6.81
CA CYS A 61 -1.69 -0.92 -6.91
C CYS A 61 -2.82 0.08 -6.66
N THR A 62 -3.96 -0.21 -7.22
CA THR A 62 -5.28 0.41 -7.09
C THR A 62 -5.72 1.16 -8.36
N GLY A 63 -6.83 0.72 -8.91
CA GLY A 63 -7.56 1.37 -9.98
C GLY A 63 -8.24 2.69 -9.54
N ASP A 64 -9.26 3.12 -10.26
CA ASP A 64 -10.01 4.34 -9.93
C ASP A 64 -11.08 4.07 -8.86
N ASN A 65 -10.66 3.75 -7.65
CA ASN A 65 -11.56 3.46 -6.54
C ASN A 65 -12.19 4.72 -5.90
N GLN A 66 -11.81 5.91 -6.35
CA GLN A 66 -12.38 7.19 -5.91
C GLN A 66 -13.23 7.87 -7.00
N ARG A 67 -13.36 7.26 -8.18
CA ARG A 67 -14.12 7.77 -9.33
C ARG A 67 -13.62 9.13 -9.81
N LEU A 68 -12.31 9.27 -9.88
CA LEU A 68 -11.63 10.48 -10.35
C LEU A 68 -11.44 10.49 -11.88
N GLY A 69 -11.69 9.38 -12.58
CA GLY A 69 -11.36 9.21 -13.99
C GLY A 69 -9.88 8.95 -14.26
N ILE A 70 -9.13 8.64 -13.19
CA ILE A 70 -7.71 8.26 -13.23
C ILE A 70 -7.46 7.18 -12.17
N THR A 71 -6.56 6.25 -12.45
CA THR A 71 -6.22 5.20 -11.49
C THR A 71 -5.25 5.71 -10.42
N ASN A 72 -5.38 5.20 -9.21
CA ASN A 72 -4.43 5.54 -8.15
C ASN A 72 -3.03 5.07 -8.52
N ALA A 73 -2.93 3.89 -9.15
CA ALA A 73 -1.67 3.32 -9.62
C ALA A 73 -0.89 4.27 -10.53
N SER A 74 -1.54 4.89 -11.53
CA SER A 74 -0.88 5.81 -12.46
C SER A 74 -0.39 7.08 -11.78
N VAL A 75 -1.17 7.65 -10.84
CA VAL A 75 -0.74 8.83 -10.07
C VAL A 75 0.43 8.50 -9.15
N MET A 76 0.43 7.31 -8.53
CA MET A 76 1.53 6.83 -7.70
C MET A 76 2.79 6.56 -8.52
N ALA A 77 2.65 5.95 -9.71
CA ALA A 77 3.75 5.70 -10.64
C ALA A 77 4.43 7.00 -11.06
N ALA A 78 3.63 8.00 -11.46
CA ALA A 78 4.15 9.32 -11.80
C ALA A 78 4.88 9.98 -10.60
N TYR A 79 4.40 9.77 -9.38
CA TYR A 79 5.08 10.26 -8.18
C TYR A 79 6.42 9.55 -7.94
N ALA A 80 6.47 8.22 -8.05
CA ALA A 80 7.71 7.44 -7.90
C ALA A 80 8.78 7.84 -8.93
N VAL A 81 8.37 8.08 -10.19
CA VAL A 81 9.28 8.57 -11.23
C VAL A 81 9.86 9.93 -10.87
N ARG A 82 9.06 10.86 -10.30
CA ARG A 82 9.58 12.15 -9.80
C ARG A 82 10.59 11.99 -8.64
N LEU A 83 10.50 10.90 -7.86
CA LEU A 83 11.49 10.56 -6.82
C LEU A 83 12.77 9.93 -7.37
N GLY A 84 12.86 9.73 -8.70
CA GLY A 84 14.02 9.20 -9.40
C GLY A 84 13.98 7.69 -9.67
N VAL A 85 12.85 7.01 -9.42
CA VAL A 85 12.69 5.62 -9.83
C VAL A 85 12.46 5.57 -11.34
N PRO A 86 13.27 4.83 -12.13
CA PRO A 86 13.06 4.71 -13.57
C PRO A 86 11.68 4.12 -13.88
N SER A 87 11.00 4.62 -14.89
CA SER A 87 9.69 4.11 -15.29
C SER A 87 9.70 2.62 -15.65
N ALA A 88 10.84 2.10 -16.13
CA ALA A 88 11.02 0.67 -16.40
C ALA A 88 10.95 -0.21 -15.13
N ASN A 89 11.18 0.36 -13.95
CA ASN A 89 11.07 -0.33 -12.67
C ASN A 89 9.70 -0.14 -12.00
N VAL A 90 8.76 0.57 -12.63
CA VAL A 90 7.42 0.81 -12.08
C VAL A 90 6.39 0.01 -12.87
N ILE A 91 5.61 -0.78 -12.16
CA ILE A 91 4.51 -1.59 -12.69
C ILE A 91 3.22 -1.04 -12.12
N GLU A 92 2.25 -0.73 -12.98
CA GLU A 92 0.93 -0.26 -12.57
C GLU A 92 -0.04 -1.45 -12.52
N GLU A 93 -0.66 -1.67 -11.37
CA GLU A 93 -1.81 -2.56 -11.19
C GLU A 93 -3.05 -1.68 -11.03
N ASP A 94 -3.85 -1.55 -12.05
CA ASP A 94 -4.94 -0.58 -12.20
C ASP A 94 -6.35 -1.20 -12.16
N GLN A 95 -6.45 -2.51 -11.86
CA GLN A 95 -7.72 -3.25 -11.86
C GLN A 95 -8.42 -3.25 -10.50
N SER A 96 -7.65 -3.22 -9.45
CA SER A 96 -8.14 -3.42 -8.08
C SER A 96 -8.88 -2.20 -7.54
N LEU A 97 -9.93 -2.44 -6.73
CA LEU A 97 -10.74 -1.39 -6.09
C LEU A 97 -10.72 -1.46 -4.55
N ASN A 98 -10.14 -2.51 -3.98
CA ASN A 98 -10.05 -2.74 -2.54
C ASN A 98 -8.80 -3.53 -2.18
N THR A 99 -8.53 -3.69 -0.86
CA THR A 99 -7.32 -4.36 -0.37
C THR A 99 -7.18 -5.81 -0.84
N TYR A 100 -8.28 -6.56 -0.86
CA TYR A 100 -8.23 -7.96 -1.30
C TYR A 100 -7.81 -8.04 -2.77
N GLU A 101 -8.41 -7.23 -3.63
CA GLU A 101 -8.09 -7.18 -5.05
C GLU A 101 -6.67 -6.66 -5.31
N ASN A 102 -6.21 -5.63 -4.56
CA ASN A 102 -4.82 -5.16 -4.65
C ASN A 102 -3.82 -6.32 -4.49
N LEU A 103 -4.00 -7.13 -3.45
CA LEU A 103 -3.09 -8.24 -3.17
C LEU A 103 -3.29 -9.40 -4.16
N TYR A 104 -4.51 -9.64 -4.61
CA TYR A 104 -4.82 -10.66 -5.61
C TYR A 104 -4.14 -10.38 -6.95
N TYR A 105 -4.28 -9.16 -7.47
CA TYR A 105 -3.65 -8.80 -8.74
C TYR A 105 -2.14 -8.63 -8.61
N ALA A 106 -1.65 -8.10 -7.48
CA ALA A 106 -0.21 -8.07 -7.21
C ALA A 106 0.39 -9.48 -7.18
N GLN A 107 -0.30 -10.48 -6.58
CA GLN A 107 0.15 -11.87 -6.56
C GLN A 107 0.32 -12.44 -7.97
N LYS A 108 -0.59 -12.12 -8.89
CA LYS A 108 -0.46 -12.53 -10.30
C LYS A 108 0.79 -11.94 -10.93
N ILE A 109 1.03 -10.64 -10.75
CA ILE A 109 2.23 -9.97 -11.28
C ILE A 109 3.50 -10.59 -10.69
N ILE A 110 3.51 -10.88 -9.37
CA ILE A 110 4.63 -11.55 -8.69
C ILE A 110 4.92 -12.91 -9.34
N GLN A 111 3.89 -13.71 -9.58
CA GLN A 111 4.02 -15.02 -10.20
C GLN A 111 4.48 -14.94 -11.66
N GLU A 112 3.88 -14.05 -12.45
CA GLU A 112 4.23 -13.85 -13.87
C GLU A 112 5.67 -13.36 -14.07
N ARG A 113 6.15 -12.48 -13.15
CA ARG A 113 7.50 -11.93 -13.20
C ARG A 113 8.54 -12.79 -12.45
N ASN A 114 8.09 -13.88 -11.78
CA ASN A 114 8.93 -14.76 -10.96
C ASN A 114 9.68 -14.03 -9.83
N PHE A 115 9.06 -13.01 -9.22
CA PHE A 115 9.62 -12.36 -8.04
C PHE A 115 9.69 -13.31 -6.84
N ARG A 116 10.78 -13.27 -6.08
CA ARG A 116 11.11 -14.21 -5.00
C ARG A 116 11.01 -13.62 -3.60
N GLN A 117 11.23 -12.32 -3.48
CA GLN A 117 11.19 -11.61 -2.20
C GLN A 117 10.23 -10.42 -2.24
N PRO A 118 8.94 -10.65 -2.54
CA PRO A 118 7.95 -9.59 -2.59
C PRO A 118 7.80 -8.94 -1.21
N THR A 119 7.80 -7.62 -1.19
CA THR A 119 7.73 -6.83 0.02
C THR A 119 6.53 -5.89 -0.03
N LEU A 120 5.57 -6.07 0.89
CA LEU A 120 4.47 -5.12 1.06
C LEU A 120 4.99 -3.83 1.70
N VAL A 121 4.63 -2.68 1.13
CA VAL A 121 4.89 -1.37 1.72
C VAL A 121 3.55 -0.70 1.98
N THR A 122 3.22 -0.51 3.25
CA THR A 122 1.91 -0.03 3.67
C THR A 122 2.04 1.00 4.80
N LEU A 123 0.94 1.68 5.15
CA LEU A 123 0.91 2.42 6.41
C LEU A 123 0.99 1.47 7.61
N ASP A 124 1.64 1.90 8.67
CA ASP A 124 1.79 1.14 9.91
C ASP A 124 0.45 0.70 10.52
N LEU A 125 -0.61 1.50 10.40
CA LEU A 125 -1.97 1.13 10.83
C LEU A 125 -2.63 0.11 9.90
N TYR A 126 -2.30 0.13 8.61
CA TYR A 126 -2.85 -0.75 7.60
C TYR A 126 -2.13 -2.10 7.52
N THR A 127 -0.85 -2.17 7.93
CA THR A 127 0.02 -3.36 7.81
C THR A 127 -0.65 -4.62 8.37
N ARG A 128 -1.29 -4.52 9.54
CA ARG A 128 -1.99 -5.66 10.17
C ARG A 128 -2.99 -6.32 9.23
N ARG A 129 -3.83 -5.53 8.57
CA ARG A 129 -4.86 -6.04 7.66
C ARG A 129 -4.26 -6.55 6.35
N ALA A 130 -3.31 -5.82 5.77
CA ALA A 130 -2.64 -6.23 4.54
C ALA A 130 -1.91 -7.57 4.70
N VAL A 131 -1.14 -7.74 5.78
CA VAL A 131 -0.42 -9.00 6.07
C VAL A 131 -1.38 -10.15 6.34
N ALA A 132 -2.47 -9.91 7.09
CA ALA A 132 -3.47 -10.94 7.36
C ALA A 132 -4.17 -11.39 6.06
N THR A 133 -4.53 -10.44 5.17
CA THR A 133 -5.13 -10.75 3.87
C THR A 133 -4.14 -11.51 2.97
N ALA A 134 -2.88 -11.08 2.87
CA ALA A 134 -1.87 -11.78 2.08
C ALA A 134 -1.69 -13.24 2.54
N ARG A 135 -1.59 -13.47 3.85
CA ARG A 135 -1.49 -14.81 4.43
C ARG A 135 -2.71 -15.66 4.12
N LYS A 136 -3.91 -15.11 4.23
CA LYS A 136 -5.17 -15.79 3.90
C LYS A 136 -5.24 -16.19 2.43
N MET A 137 -4.64 -15.40 1.53
CA MET A 137 -4.51 -15.69 0.09
C MET A 137 -3.41 -16.69 -0.24
N GLY A 138 -2.66 -17.16 0.75
CA GLY A 138 -1.60 -18.15 0.56
C GLY A 138 -0.24 -17.57 0.20
N TRP A 139 -0.01 -16.28 0.46
CA TRP A 139 1.35 -15.74 0.35
C TRP A 139 2.23 -16.37 1.45
N THR A 140 3.36 -16.95 1.06
CA THR A 140 4.30 -17.61 1.99
C THR A 140 5.53 -16.76 2.22
N ASP A 141 6.43 -16.69 1.30
CA ASP A 141 7.73 -16.05 1.46
C ASP A 141 7.65 -14.56 1.07
N PHE A 142 7.05 -13.75 1.93
CA PHE A 142 6.91 -12.30 1.72
C PHE A 142 7.27 -11.49 2.96
N TYR A 143 7.61 -10.23 2.72
CA TYR A 143 8.11 -9.29 3.72
C TYR A 143 7.18 -8.07 3.79
N TRP A 144 7.35 -7.22 4.81
CA TRP A 144 6.59 -5.98 4.92
C TRP A 144 7.35 -4.89 5.65
N LEU A 145 7.10 -3.67 5.20
CA LEU A 145 7.61 -2.43 5.73
C LEU A 145 6.44 -1.48 5.97
N SER A 146 6.55 -0.67 7.00
CA SER A 146 5.48 0.22 7.39
C SER A 146 5.90 1.68 7.44
N ALA A 147 5.16 2.52 6.72
CA ALA A 147 5.33 3.96 6.72
C ALA A 147 4.42 4.63 7.75
N TYR A 148 4.86 5.76 8.29
CA TYR A 148 4.05 6.55 9.21
C TYR A 148 3.40 7.74 8.52
N SER A 149 2.10 7.99 8.78
CA SER A 149 1.44 9.22 8.39
C SER A 149 0.49 9.74 9.48
N ARG A 150 0.33 11.07 9.52
CA ARG A 150 -0.66 11.73 10.39
C ARG A 150 -2.06 11.75 9.79
N GLY A 151 -2.19 11.34 8.54
CA GLY A 151 -3.40 11.49 7.76
C GLY A 151 -3.43 12.81 6.98
N GLU A 152 -4.31 12.86 6.00
CA GLU A 152 -4.66 14.04 5.20
C GLU A 152 -6.01 13.77 4.54
N PRO A 153 -6.94 14.75 4.49
CA PRO A 153 -8.20 14.56 3.80
C PRO A 153 -8.02 14.16 2.34
N ALA A 154 -8.63 13.05 1.95
CA ALA A 154 -8.66 12.58 0.56
C ALA A 154 -9.83 13.18 -0.21
N TYR A 155 -9.85 12.99 -1.51
CA TYR A 155 -10.99 13.32 -2.35
C TYR A 155 -12.19 12.42 -2.09
N GLY A 156 -13.38 12.99 -2.18
CA GLY A 156 -14.64 12.25 -2.18
C GLY A 156 -14.96 11.55 -0.86
N TYR A 157 -15.57 10.39 -0.94
CA TYR A 157 -16.05 9.65 0.23
C TYR A 157 -14.95 9.18 1.20
N LYS A 158 -13.71 9.12 0.73
CA LYS A 158 -12.55 8.78 1.57
C LYS A 158 -12.08 9.92 2.46
N TRP A 159 -12.66 11.12 2.34
CA TRP A 159 -12.28 12.31 3.10
C TRP A 159 -12.23 12.05 4.62
N ILE A 160 -13.29 11.46 5.18
CA ILE A 160 -13.35 11.15 6.62
C ILE A 160 -12.32 10.08 7.00
N GLN A 161 -12.19 9.05 6.17
CA GLN A 161 -11.31 7.91 6.41
C GLN A 161 -9.85 8.34 6.62
N THR A 162 -9.36 9.27 5.79
CA THR A 162 -7.94 9.64 5.74
C THR A 162 -7.61 10.93 6.49
N HIS A 163 -8.61 11.64 7.00
CA HIS A 163 -8.50 13.00 7.54
C HIS A 163 -7.41 13.15 8.62
N SER A 164 -7.27 12.21 9.52
CA SER A 164 -6.36 12.27 10.66
C SER A 164 -5.85 10.89 11.06
N ARG A 165 -4.81 10.86 11.89
CA ARG A 165 -4.30 9.62 12.46
C ARG A 165 -5.37 8.82 13.21
N PHE A 166 -6.26 9.49 13.91
CA PHE A 166 -7.36 8.85 14.63
C PHE A 166 -8.38 8.21 13.67
N THR A 167 -8.77 8.92 12.62
CA THR A 167 -9.72 8.37 11.63
C THR A 167 -9.12 7.22 10.82
N LEU A 168 -7.82 7.29 10.50
CA LEU A 168 -7.07 6.18 9.91
C LEU A 168 -7.14 4.93 10.82
N TYR A 169 -6.86 5.09 12.11
CA TYR A 169 -6.93 3.98 13.07
C TYR A 169 -8.33 3.38 13.16
N LEU A 170 -9.34 4.23 13.33
CA LEU A 170 -10.73 3.77 13.43
C LEU A 170 -11.17 3.03 12.18
N TYR A 171 -10.83 3.57 11.02
CA TYR A 171 -11.10 2.91 9.74
C TYR A 171 -10.44 1.54 9.65
N GLU A 172 -9.17 1.40 10.01
CA GLU A 172 -8.47 0.12 9.94
C GLU A 172 -9.04 -0.93 10.91
N VAL A 173 -9.50 -0.51 12.09
CA VAL A 173 -10.21 -1.41 13.01
C VAL A 173 -11.52 -1.91 12.39
N LEU A 174 -12.34 -1.01 11.84
CA LEU A 174 -13.61 -1.36 11.19
C LEU A 174 -13.38 -2.20 9.93
N ALA A 175 -12.39 -1.85 9.11
CA ALA A 175 -12.02 -2.59 7.90
C ALA A 175 -11.51 -4.01 8.22
N MET A 176 -10.79 -4.19 9.34
CA MET A 176 -10.37 -5.51 9.80
C MET A 176 -11.57 -6.37 10.20
N VAL A 177 -12.54 -5.79 10.94
CA VAL A 177 -13.79 -6.50 11.30
C VAL A 177 -14.55 -6.91 10.05
N TYR A 178 -14.73 -5.98 9.11
CA TYR A 178 -15.37 -6.27 7.83
C TYR A 178 -14.64 -7.39 7.07
N SER A 179 -13.30 -7.30 6.96
CA SER A 179 -12.49 -8.30 6.25
C SER A 179 -12.62 -9.70 6.86
N LYS A 180 -12.78 -9.81 8.19
CA LYS A 180 -13.08 -11.09 8.87
C LYS A 180 -14.46 -11.60 8.51
N LEU A 181 -15.48 -10.75 8.49
CA LEU A 181 -16.86 -11.15 8.17
C LEU A 181 -17.01 -11.66 6.74
N VAL A 182 -16.26 -11.08 5.78
CA VAL A 182 -16.29 -11.52 4.37
C VAL A 182 -15.24 -12.59 4.04
N GLY A 183 -14.45 -13.04 5.01
CA GLY A 183 -13.48 -14.13 4.85
C GLY A 183 -12.18 -13.75 4.13
N TRP A 184 -11.81 -12.47 4.12
CA TRP A 184 -10.57 -11.97 3.49
C TRP A 184 -9.33 -12.04 4.42
N VAL A 185 -9.55 -12.27 5.71
CA VAL A 185 -8.51 -12.45 6.75
C VAL A 185 -8.87 -13.55 7.71
#